data_25b23effa1095db940d3d0d6ef6ceae1
#
_entry.id   25b23effa1095db940d3d0d6ef6ceae1
#
_cell.length_a   1.000
_cell.length_b   1.000
_cell.length_c   1.000
_cell.angle_alpha   90.00
_cell.angle_beta   90.00
_cell.angle_gamma   90.00
#
_symmetry.space_group_name_H-M   'P 1'
#
loop_
_entity.id
_entity.type
_entity.pdbx_description
1 polymer ?
#
loop_
_entity_poly.entity_id
_entity_poly.type
_entity_poly.pdbx_seq_one_letter_code
_entity_poly.pdbx_strand_id
1 'polypeptide(L)' 'MEYIIIKRTKFEGSSISDMLSIQKTAKTLEEAIKYTTALKMLENDKRVEFNVLINIDNAFKYVNTPLVSNKKVA' A
#
# COMPACT_ATOMS: atom_id res chain seq x y z
N MET A 1 -3.72 14.01 10.82
CA MET A 1 -4.12 12.78 10.14
C MET A 1 -2.87 12.10 9.62
N GLU A 2 -2.79 10.79 9.79
CA GLU A 2 -1.59 10.06 9.41
C GLU A 2 -1.92 8.97 8.42
N TYR A 3 -1.08 8.83 7.42
CA TYR A 3 -1.20 7.78 6.42
C TYR A 3 -0.07 6.78 6.61
N ILE A 4 -0.38 5.51 6.45
CA ILE A 4 0.59 4.43 6.63
C ILE A 4 0.64 3.62 5.34
N ILE A 5 1.84 3.42 4.82
CA ILE A 5 2.03 2.58 3.63
C ILE A 5 2.45 1.20 4.10
N ILE A 6 1.65 0.20 3.77
CA ILE A 6 1.95 -1.18 4.13
C ILE A 6 2.33 -1.99 2.91
N LYS A 7 3.18 -2.96 3.16
CA LYS A 7 3.57 -3.95 2.17
C LYS A 7 2.91 -5.27 2.55
N ARG A 8 2.18 -5.85 1.61
CA ARG A 8 1.57 -7.17 1.79
C ARG A 8 2.25 -8.15 0.86
N THR A 9 2.78 -9.22 1.40
CA THR A 9 3.33 -10.30 0.60
C THR A 9 2.38 -11.48 0.68
N LYS A 10 1.90 -11.93 -0.46
CA LYS A 10 0.93 -13.03 -0.55
C LYS A 10 1.65 -14.35 -0.77
N PHE A 11 1.19 -15.39 -0.12
CA PHE A 11 1.75 -16.73 -0.24
C PHE A 11 0.67 -17.66 -0.78
N GLU A 12 0.44 -17.60 -2.08
CA GLU A 12 -0.60 -18.39 -2.72
C GLU A 12 -0.29 -19.88 -2.66
N GLY A 13 -1.35 -20.66 -2.48
CA GLY A 13 -1.20 -22.11 -2.43
C GLY A 13 -0.59 -22.62 -1.15
N SER A 14 -0.44 -21.78 -0.16
CA SER A 14 0.16 -22.11 1.12
C SER A 14 -0.83 -21.89 2.25
N SER A 15 -0.61 -22.59 3.36
CA SER A 15 -1.39 -22.31 4.56
C SER A 15 -0.83 -21.10 5.32
N ILE A 16 0.24 -20.51 4.86
CA ILE A 16 0.86 -19.36 5.49
C ILE A 16 0.02 -18.12 5.18
N SER A 17 -0.30 -17.36 6.21
CA SER A 17 -1.02 -16.09 6.04
C SER A 17 -0.15 -15.06 5.35
N ASP A 18 -0.79 -14.11 4.68
CA ASP A 18 -0.09 -12.99 4.08
C ASP A 18 0.71 -12.24 5.14
N MET A 19 1.89 -11.80 4.76
CA MET A 19 2.72 -10.99 5.65
C MET A 19 2.46 -9.52 5.39
N LEU A 20 2.29 -8.77 6.48
CA LEU A 20 2.08 -7.32 6.41
C LEU A 20 3.22 -6.62 7.14
N SER A 21 3.73 -5.57 6.56
CA SER A 21 4.72 -4.76 7.23
C SER A 21 4.53 -3.29 6.87
N ILE A 22 4.80 -2.43 7.85
CA ILE A 22 4.74 -0.98 7.62
C ILE A 22 6.03 -0.55 6.96
N GLN A 23 5.91 0.07 5.81
CA GLN A 23 7.08 0.53 5.06
C GLN A 23 7.40 1.97 5.37
N LYS A 24 6.37 2.82 5.48
CA LYS A 24 6.59 4.24 5.65
C LYS A 24 5.32 4.89 6.14
N THR A 25 5.46 6.06 6.76
CA THR A 25 4.31 6.87 7.14
C THR A 25 4.39 8.21 6.41
N ALA A 26 3.24 8.85 6.26
CA ALA A 26 3.16 10.15 5.59
C ALA A 26 2.10 11.00 6.26
N LYS A 27 2.24 12.30 6.15
CA LYS A 27 1.31 13.23 6.79
C LYS A 27 0.21 13.68 5.86
N THR A 28 0.40 13.53 4.55
CA THR A 28 -0.59 13.91 3.56
C THR A 28 -0.82 12.76 2.60
N LEU A 29 -2.00 12.75 1.97
CA LEU A 29 -2.31 11.73 0.98
C LEU A 29 -1.39 11.84 -0.23
N GLU A 30 -1.08 13.05 -0.64
CA GLU A 30 -0.19 13.27 -1.76
C GLU A 30 1.18 12.64 -1.52
N GLU A 31 1.71 12.81 -0.32
CA GLU A 31 2.97 12.23 0.07
C GLU A 31 2.90 10.71 0.09
N ALA A 32 1.79 10.17 0.62
CA ALA A 32 1.60 8.73 0.68
C ALA A 32 1.56 8.12 -0.71
N ILE A 33 0.87 8.77 -1.64
CA ILE A 33 0.80 8.29 -3.02
C ILE A 33 2.18 8.32 -3.66
N LYS A 34 2.94 9.36 -3.42
CA LYS A 34 4.28 9.50 -3.96
C LYS A 34 5.19 8.37 -3.48
N TYR A 35 5.17 8.08 -2.18
CA TYR A 35 5.97 7.01 -1.62
C TYR A 35 5.53 5.65 -2.16
N THR A 36 4.22 5.44 -2.25
CA THR A 36 3.69 4.16 -2.74
C THR A 36 4.11 3.92 -4.19
N THR A 37 4.05 4.96 -5.00
CA THR A 37 4.47 4.86 -6.40
C THR A 37 5.95 4.49 -6.50
N ALA A 38 6.79 5.14 -5.71
CA ALA A 38 8.21 4.84 -5.71
C ALA A 38 8.49 3.40 -5.28
N LEU A 39 7.80 2.93 -4.24
CA LEU A 39 7.99 1.57 -3.75
C LEU A 39 7.57 0.55 -4.80
N LYS A 40 6.46 0.80 -5.49
CA LYS A 40 6.00 -0.10 -6.55
C LYS A 40 6.98 -0.18 -7.70
N MET A 41 7.62 0.92 -8.03
CA MET A 41 8.58 0.94 -9.13
C MET A 41 9.82 0.13 -8.81
N LEU A 42 10.17 0.00 -7.54
CA LEU A 42 11.35 -0.74 -7.13
C LEU A 42 11.07 -2.21 -6.85
N GLU A 43 9.81 -2.59 -6.73
CA GLU A 43 9.46 -3.95 -6.35
C GLU A 43 9.30 -4.84 -7.58
N ASN A 44 9.98 -5.97 -7.58
CA ASN A 44 9.94 -6.90 -8.69
C ASN A 44 9.11 -8.15 -8.40
N ASP A 45 8.72 -8.37 -7.16
CA ASP A 45 7.99 -9.56 -6.76
C ASP A 45 6.50 -9.34 -6.97
N LYS A 46 5.90 -10.16 -7.84
CA LYS A 46 4.48 -10.03 -8.17
C LYS A 46 3.55 -10.38 -7.02
N ARG A 47 4.07 -11.05 -5.99
CA ARG A 47 3.27 -11.39 -4.82
C ARG A 47 3.11 -10.21 -3.87
N VAL A 48 3.85 -9.13 -4.10
CA VAL A 48 3.88 -7.99 -3.21
C VAL A 48 2.89 -6.93 -3.67
N GLU A 49 2.11 -6.41 -2.71
CA GLU A 49 1.22 -5.28 -2.93
C GLU A 49 1.56 -4.19 -1.92
N PHE A 50 1.36 -2.96 -2.33
CA PHE A 50 1.48 -1.82 -1.42
C PHE A 50 0.12 -1.14 -1.31
N ASN A 51 -0.28 -0.84 -0.10
CA ASN A 51 -1.56 -0.20 0.17
C ASN A 51 -1.36 0.96 1.13
N VAL A 52 -2.24 1.94 1.03
CA VAL A 52 -2.23 3.09 1.93
C VAL A 52 -3.39 2.96 2.88
N LEU A 53 -3.11 3.11 4.16
CA LEU A 53 -4.12 3.14 5.20
C LEU A 53 -4.16 4.54 5.80
N ILE A 54 -5.33 4.97 6.22
CA ILE A 54 -5.49 6.20 6.95
C ILE A 54 -5.98 5.88 8.35
N ASN A 55 -5.43 6.57 9.35
CA ASN A 55 -5.86 6.41 10.73
C ASN A 55 -6.91 7.49 11.03
N ILE A 56 -8.14 7.05 11.23
CA ILE A 56 -9.24 7.94 11.58
C ILE A 56 -9.87 7.40 12.87
N ASP A 57 -9.84 8.21 13.92
CA ASP A 57 -10.44 7.86 15.22
C ASP A 57 -9.95 6.50 15.73
N ASN A 58 -8.65 6.30 15.64
CA ASN A 58 -8.00 5.06 16.09
C ASN A 58 -8.39 3.82 15.30
N ALA A 59 -8.90 4.01 14.10
CA ALA A 59 -9.21 2.91 13.20
C ALA A 59 -8.47 3.12 11.88
N PHE A 60 -7.96 2.03 11.32
CA PHE A 60 -7.25 2.08 10.06
C PHE A 60 -8.17 1.67 8.93
N LYS A 61 -8.19 2.46 7.87
CA LYS A 61 -9.01 2.18 6.69
C LYS A 61 -8.16 2.27 5.44
N TYR A 62 -8.45 1.41 4.48
CA TYR A 62 -7.78 1.46 3.19
C TYR A 62 -8.17 2.73 2.44
N VAL A 63 -7.20 3.31 1.76
CA VAL A 63 -7.41 4.48 0.93
C VAL A 63 -7.29 4.06 -0.53
N ASN A 64 -8.29 4.43 -1.34
CA ASN A 64 -8.21 4.22 -2.77
C ASN A 64 -7.29 5.28 -3.34
N THR A 65 -6.16 4.86 -3.88
CA THR A 65 -5.20 5.79 -4.45
C THR A 65 -5.37 5.87 -5.95
N PRO A 66 -5.43 7.07 -6.51
CA PRO A 66 -5.67 7.23 -7.94
C PRO A 66 -4.61 6.59 -8.83
N LEU A 67 -3.41 6.47 -8.32
CA LEU A 67 -2.31 5.90 -9.11
C LEU A 67 -2.56 4.46 -9.53
N VAL A 68 -3.40 3.76 -8.78
CA VAL A 68 -3.68 2.37 -9.07
C VAL A 68 -4.54 2.22 -10.32
N SER A 69 -5.41 3.16 -10.58
CA SER A 69 -6.34 3.08 -11.69
C SER A 69 -5.72 3.44 -13.01
N ASN A 70 -4.55 3.75 -12.98
CA ASN A 70 -3.90 4.08 -14.21
C ASN A 70 -3.77 2.95 -15.15
N LYS A 71 -4.25 2.65 -14.82
CA LYS A 71 -4.28 2.17 -15.65
C LYS A 71 -5.08 1.78 -16.39
N LYS A 72 -5.48 2.03 -16.33
CA LYS A 72 -6.20 1.92 -16.95
C LYS A 72 -6.40 2.23 -17.85
N VAL A 73 -6.09 2.18 -17.75
CA VAL A 73 -6.30 2.52 -18.42
C VAL A 73 -6.63 2.29 -19.35
N ALA A 74 -6.70 2.14 -19.41
CA ALA A 74 -7.09 1.93 -20.26
C ALA A 74 -7.22 1.94 -21.03
#